data_49de18c38543244bc4b99ce17b9b1287
#
_entry.id   49de18c38543244bc4b99ce17b9b1287
#
_cell.length_a   1.000
_cell.length_b   1.000
_cell.length_c   1.000
_cell.angle_alpha   90.00
_cell.angle_beta   90.00
_cell.angle_gamma   90.00
#
_symmetry.space_group_name_H-M   'P 1'
#
loop_
_entity.id
_entity.type
_entity.pdbx_description
1 polymer ?
#
loop_
_entity_poly.entity_id
_entity_poly.type
_entity_poly.pdbx_seq_one_letter_code
_entity_poly.pdbx_strand_id
1 'polypeptide(L)' 'AETARGSHDPGREAQSDAVLALIALGFKQADAQKTVNALVKEPGYDVSAGPDRLIRDALRLMN' A
#
# COMPACT_ATOMS: atom_id res chain seq x y z
N ALA A 1 -4.30 -18.09 14.98
CA ALA A 1 -3.47 -17.15 14.31
C ALA A 1 -3.66 -17.20 12.84
N GLU A 2 -3.67 -18.34 12.34
CA GLU A 2 -3.85 -18.46 10.96
C GLU A 2 -5.18 -18.06 10.51
N THR A 3 -6.12 -18.07 11.39
CA THR A 3 -7.44 -17.70 11.01
C THR A 3 -7.48 -16.33 10.44
N ALA A 4 -6.64 -15.48 10.92
CA ALA A 4 -6.65 -14.13 10.43
C ALA A 4 -6.35 -14.09 8.95
N ARG A 5 -5.61 -15.07 8.52
CA ARG A 5 -5.27 -15.09 7.15
C ARG A 5 -6.39 -15.54 6.31
N GLY A 6 -7.36 -16.16 6.84
CA GLY A 6 -8.49 -16.63 6.10
C GLY A 6 -9.20 -15.52 5.38
N SER A 7 -9.12 -14.33 5.87
CA SER A 7 -9.77 -13.23 5.19
C SER A 7 -8.81 -12.54 4.26
N HIS A 8 -8.38 -13.25 3.32
CA HIS A 8 -7.44 -12.77 2.34
C HIS A 8 -8.05 -11.66 1.49
N ASP A 9 -7.52 -10.49 1.58
CA ASP A 9 -8.00 -9.34 0.84
C ASP A 9 -6.87 -8.79 -0.03
N PRO A 10 -6.95 -8.95 -1.34
CA PRO A 10 -5.86 -8.51 -2.21
C PRO A 10 -5.53 -7.03 -2.09
N GLY A 11 -6.56 -6.21 -1.91
CA GLY A 11 -6.33 -4.78 -1.75
C GLY A 11 -5.59 -4.47 -0.48
N ARG A 12 -5.94 -5.17 0.59
CA ARG A 12 -5.30 -4.96 1.87
C ARG A 12 -3.86 -5.45 1.85
N GLU A 13 -3.63 -6.56 1.21
CA GLU A 13 -2.27 -7.08 1.08
C GLU A 13 -1.40 -6.14 0.29
N ALA A 14 -1.93 -5.60 -0.79
CA ALA A 14 -1.18 -4.66 -1.60
C ALA A 14 -0.82 -3.42 -0.80
N GLN A 15 -1.74 -2.93 0.03
CA GLN A 15 -1.47 -1.79 0.87
C GLN A 15 -0.36 -2.09 1.86
N SER A 16 -0.45 -3.22 2.53
CA SER A 16 0.54 -3.61 3.51
C SER A 16 1.90 -3.77 2.88
N ASP A 17 1.96 -4.45 1.75
CA ASP A 17 3.21 -4.65 1.05
C ASP A 17 3.82 -3.33 0.60
N ALA A 18 2.99 -2.43 0.10
CA ALA A 18 3.48 -1.14 -0.35
C ALA A 18 4.05 -0.33 0.79
N VAL A 19 3.38 -0.33 1.94
CA VAL A 19 3.88 0.38 3.10
C VAL A 19 5.22 -0.18 3.54
N LEU A 20 5.32 -1.51 3.60
CA LEU A 20 6.57 -2.13 4.02
C LEU A 20 7.69 -1.82 3.05
N ALA A 21 7.40 -1.82 1.76
CA ALA A 21 8.41 -1.51 0.76
C ALA A 21 8.88 -0.07 0.90
N LEU A 22 7.98 0.84 1.16
CA LEU A 22 8.35 2.24 1.34
C LEU A 22 9.21 2.43 2.57
N ILE A 23 8.89 1.72 3.64
CA ILE A 23 9.70 1.77 4.84
C ILE A 23 11.11 1.25 4.55
N ALA A 24 11.20 0.18 3.78
CA ALA A 24 12.49 -0.39 3.39
C ALA A 24 13.30 0.59 2.56
N LEU A 25 12.63 1.47 1.84
CA LEU A 25 13.31 2.49 1.04
C LEU A 25 13.74 3.70 1.86
N GLY A 26 13.37 3.73 3.13
CA GLY A 26 13.80 4.80 4.01
C GLY A 26 12.72 5.80 4.40
N PHE A 27 11.50 5.58 3.97
CA PHE A 27 10.41 6.47 4.34
C PHE A 27 9.86 6.09 5.72
N LYS A 28 9.27 7.05 6.39
CA LYS A 28 8.68 6.79 7.69
C LYS A 28 7.38 6.02 7.54
N GLN A 29 7.11 5.18 8.52
CA GLN A 29 5.89 4.38 8.49
C GLN A 29 4.63 5.25 8.38
N ALA A 30 4.59 6.32 9.16
CA ALA A 30 3.42 7.19 9.14
C ALA A 30 3.21 7.81 7.76
N ASP A 31 4.29 8.26 7.15
CA ASP A 31 4.21 8.87 5.82
C ASP A 31 3.81 7.83 4.77
N ALA A 32 4.41 6.67 4.85
CA ALA A 32 4.10 5.60 3.90
C ALA A 32 2.63 5.20 4.00
N GLN A 33 2.14 5.02 5.21
CA GLN A 33 0.76 4.64 5.40
C GLN A 33 -0.21 5.71 4.92
N LYS A 34 0.11 6.95 5.23
CA LYS A 34 -0.72 8.06 4.82
C LYS A 34 -0.81 8.15 3.30
N THR A 35 0.31 8.01 2.64
CA THR A 35 0.35 8.10 1.19
C THR A 35 -0.42 6.96 0.55
N VAL A 36 -0.20 5.75 1.02
CA VAL A 36 -0.89 4.59 0.47
C VAL A 36 -2.39 4.70 0.71
N ASN A 37 -2.80 5.14 1.91
CA ASN A 37 -4.21 5.32 2.20
C ASN A 37 -4.85 6.37 1.28
N ALA A 38 -4.14 7.43 1.01
CA ALA A 38 -4.65 8.47 0.13
C ALA A 38 -4.86 7.93 -1.28
N LEU A 39 -3.95 7.11 -1.73
CA LEU A 39 -4.05 6.53 -3.06
C LEU A 39 -5.25 5.60 -3.19
N VAL A 40 -5.43 4.71 -2.23
CA VAL A 40 -6.50 3.73 -2.33
C VAL A 40 -7.87 4.35 -2.13
N LYS A 41 -7.91 5.55 -1.59
CA LYS A 41 -9.17 6.26 -1.43
C LYS A 41 -9.61 7.00 -2.68
N GLU A 42 -8.72 7.14 -3.63
CA GLU A 42 -9.04 7.83 -4.86
C GLU A 42 -10.10 7.06 -5.63
N PRO A 43 -11.16 7.75 -6.10
CA PRO A 43 -12.18 7.07 -6.88
C PRO A 43 -11.57 6.52 -8.17
N GLY A 44 -11.85 5.28 -8.44
CA GLY A 44 -11.34 4.66 -9.65
C GLY A 44 -9.93 4.11 -9.53
N TYR A 45 -9.31 4.23 -8.36
CA TYR A 45 -7.98 3.65 -8.20
C TYR A 45 -8.08 2.14 -8.11
N ASP A 46 -7.28 1.46 -8.89
CA ASP A 46 -7.31 0.01 -8.96
C ASP A 46 -6.33 -0.62 -7.99
N VAL A 47 -6.80 -0.98 -6.80
CA VAL A 47 -5.94 -1.60 -5.80
C VAL A 47 -5.58 -3.03 -6.18
N SER A 48 -6.33 -3.64 -7.07
CA SER A 48 -6.01 -5.00 -7.47
C SER A 48 -4.88 -5.05 -8.48
N ALA A 49 -4.38 -3.89 -8.91
CA ALA A 49 -3.21 -3.85 -9.77
C ALA A 49 -1.97 -4.34 -9.06
N GLY A 50 -2.02 -4.44 -7.73
CA GLY A 50 -0.93 -5.02 -6.97
C GLY A 50 -0.08 -3.98 -6.25
N PRO A 51 0.81 -4.46 -5.38
CA PRO A 51 1.63 -3.54 -4.58
C PRO A 51 2.64 -2.76 -5.42
N ASP A 52 3.11 -3.32 -6.52
CA ASP A 52 4.06 -2.62 -7.37
C ASP A 52 3.53 -1.29 -7.83
N ARG A 53 2.28 -1.26 -8.25
CA ARG A 53 1.68 -0.03 -8.70
C ARG A 53 1.51 0.95 -7.56
N LEU A 54 1.10 0.45 -6.40
CA LEU A 54 0.95 1.29 -5.23
C LEU A 54 2.27 1.92 -4.84
N ILE A 55 3.33 1.14 -4.84
CA ILE A 55 4.65 1.62 -4.50
C ILE A 55 5.07 2.72 -5.46
N ARG A 56 4.89 2.48 -6.74
CA ARG A 56 5.28 3.43 -7.77
C ARG A 56 4.52 4.74 -7.63
N ASP A 57 3.21 4.65 -7.47
CA ASP A 57 2.39 5.84 -7.33
C ASP A 57 2.71 6.59 -6.04
N ALA A 58 2.95 5.86 -4.96
CA ALA A 58 3.31 6.47 -3.70
C ALA A 58 4.63 7.21 -3.80
N LEU A 59 5.60 6.62 -4.49
CA LEU A 59 6.88 7.28 -4.68
C LEU A 59 6.74 8.59 -5.44
N ARG A 60 5.83 8.64 -6.38
CA ARG A 60 5.58 9.86 -7.12
C ARG A 60 5.04 10.95 -6.22
N LEU A 61 4.15 10.58 -5.32
CA LEU A 61 3.58 11.55 -4.40
C LEU A 61 4.60 12.01 -3.36
N MET A 62 5.46 11.11 -2.93
CA MET A 62 6.42 11.41 -1.87
C MET A 62 7.67 12.10 -2.39
N ASN A 63 7.91 12.01 -3.64
CA ASN A 63 8.99 12.74 -4.27
C ASN A 63 8.48 14.09 -4.76
#